data_86e3760817c508278258dc82f42b5e2e
#
_entry.id   86e3760817c508278258dc82f42b5e2e
#
_cell.length_a   1.000
_cell.length_b   1.000
_cell.length_c   1.000
_cell.angle_alpha   90.00
_cell.angle_beta   90.00
_cell.angle_gamma   90.00
#
_symmetry.space_group_name_H-M   'P 1'
#
loop_
_entity.id
_entity.type
_entity.pdbx_description
1 polymer ?
#
loop_
_entity_poly.entity_id
_entity_poly.type
_entity_poly.pdbx_seq_one_letter_code
_entity_poly.pdbx_strand_id
1 'polypeptide(L)'
;AQSQSNVTYGEITSVHGHDAFLLEFEQLEVLLAGIFKPQAAVAKVQVLKFGGTSLANGEGLSKVIEIVGAKKAAQQPIALVVSARDNATDQLERLLALASQGQDYHPALDFFKAQQTTPLKEPILAHDFEQLSQILAGVALIKDYSEKTKDQVLSFGELIAAKTLVYLLSQQGLGAQLLDTRALIKTNSDFGNASVKDALSKKAVLSAYEALEPQIIPVFTGFIAANEKGETTTLGRNGSNYSAALIASFLDAGELQNFTHVDGIYTADPNLVPEAEKIAALSYSEANELANFGATILHAKTIIPLIEKNIPLRILNTFKADNE
;
A
#
# COMPACT_ATOMS: atom_id res chain seq x y z
N ALA A 1 -27.73 -24.63 -22.26
CA ALA A 1 -26.96 -23.51 -22.82
C ALA A 1 -26.14 -24.04 -23.98
N GLN A 2 -26.53 -23.74 -25.22
CA GLN A 2 -25.77 -24.05 -26.43
C GLN A 2 -24.60 -23.05 -26.50
N SER A 3 -23.37 -23.55 -26.41
CA SER A 3 -22.18 -22.79 -26.77
C SER A 3 -22.19 -22.56 -28.27
N GLN A 4 -22.43 -21.34 -28.71
CA GLN A 4 -22.16 -20.95 -30.10
C GLN A 4 -20.62 -20.90 -30.21
N SER A 5 -20.02 -21.92 -30.83
CA SER A 5 -18.64 -21.87 -31.27
C SER A 5 -18.57 -20.93 -32.48
N ASN A 6 -17.96 -19.76 -32.31
CA ASN A 6 -17.58 -18.92 -33.45
C ASN A 6 -16.47 -19.65 -34.22
N VAL A 7 -16.81 -20.25 -35.33
CA VAL A 7 -15.86 -20.84 -36.26
C VAL A 7 -15.56 -19.79 -37.32
N THR A 8 -14.31 -19.42 -37.46
CA THR A 8 -13.82 -18.52 -38.52
C THR A 8 -13.02 -19.33 -39.53
N TYR A 9 -13.38 -19.24 -40.79
CA TYR A 9 -12.67 -19.89 -41.89
C TYR A 9 -11.73 -18.89 -42.53
N GLY A 10 -10.49 -19.28 -42.78
CA GLY A 10 -9.49 -18.51 -43.49
C GLY A 10 -8.75 -19.40 -44.52
N GLU A 11 -8.46 -18.87 -45.69
CA GLU A 11 -7.77 -19.57 -46.76
C GLU A 11 -6.38 -18.94 -46.98
N ILE A 12 -5.35 -19.81 -47.04
CA ILE A 12 -3.98 -19.41 -47.42
C ILE A 12 -3.74 -19.80 -48.83
N THR A 13 -3.44 -18.85 -49.70
CA THR A 13 -3.10 -19.09 -51.09
C THR A 13 -1.60 -19.26 -51.24
N SER A 14 -1.15 -20.46 -51.66
CA SER A 14 0.29 -20.73 -51.79
C SER A 14 0.52 -21.76 -52.92
N VAL A 15 1.68 -21.70 -53.50
CA VAL A 15 2.19 -22.69 -54.46
C VAL A 15 2.75 -23.96 -53.75
N HIS A 16 2.86 -23.91 -52.43
CA HIS A 16 3.44 -24.97 -51.60
C HIS A 16 2.44 -26.02 -51.11
N GLY A 17 1.17 -25.92 -51.53
CA GLY A 17 0.13 -26.92 -51.21
C GLY A 17 -0.07 -27.11 -49.71
N HIS A 18 0.04 -28.37 -49.23
CA HIS A 18 -0.25 -28.74 -47.83
C HIS A 18 0.62 -28.06 -46.80
N ASP A 19 1.83 -27.68 -47.17
CA ASP A 19 2.81 -27.03 -46.25
C ASP A 19 2.76 -25.50 -46.27
N ALA A 20 1.76 -24.91 -46.93
CA ALA A 20 1.58 -23.46 -47.05
C ALA A 20 1.60 -22.77 -45.68
N PHE A 21 1.00 -23.34 -44.66
CA PHE A 21 0.97 -22.76 -43.30
C PHE A 21 2.35 -22.66 -42.64
N LEU A 22 3.35 -23.41 -43.11
CA LEU A 22 4.73 -23.35 -42.63
C LEU A 22 5.59 -22.35 -43.41
N LEU A 23 5.15 -21.83 -44.54
CA LEU A 23 5.91 -20.99 -45.43
C LEU A 23 5.29 -19.61 -45.69
N GLU A 24 3.97 -19.51 -45.59
CA GLU A 24 3.24 -18.26 -45.85
C GLU A 24 2.96 -17.47 -44.57
N PHE A 25 4.00 -17.11 -43.83
CA PHE A 25 3.89 -16.47 -42.52
C PHE A 25 3.10 -15.17 -42.55
N GLU A 26 3.25 -14.35 -43.60
CA GLU A 26 2.53 -13.06 -43.73
C GLU A 26 1.01 -13.25 -43.82
N GLN A 27 0.56 -14.25 -44.62
CA GLN A 27 -0.86 -14.56 -44.73
C GLN A 27 -1.42 -15.16 -43.43
N LEU A 28 -0.61 -16.00 -42.79
CA LEU A 28 -0.97 -16.60 -41.49
C LEU A 28 -1.10 -15.53 -40.39
N GLU A 29 -0.17 -14.57 -40.36
CA GLU A 29 -0.21 -13.44 -39.42
C GLU A 29 -1.46 -12.58 -39.61
N VAL A 30 -1.86 -12.28 -40.84
CA VAL A 30 -3.07 -11.51 -41.14
C VAL A 30 -4.33 -12.29 -40.70
N LEU A 31 -4.41 -13.57 -40.97
CA LEU A 31 -5.53 -14.44 -40.57
C LEU A 31 -5.62 -14.55 -39.05
N LEU A 32 -4.48 -14.76 -38.39
CA LEU A 32 -4.42 -14.88 -36.94
C LEU A 32 -4.66 -13.55 -36.22
N ALA A 33 -4.21 -12.42 -36.77
CA ALA A 33 -4.49 -11.09 -36.21
C ALA A 33 -5.98 -10.76 -36.17
N GLY A 34 -6.79 -11.34 -37.08
CA GLY A 34 -8.25 -11.24 -37.04
C GLY A 34 -8.90 -12.05 -35.92
N ILE A 35 -8.26 -13.17 -35.54
CA ILE A 35 -8.73 -14.09 -34.49
C ILE A 35 -8.15 -13.74 -33.13
N PHE A 36 -6.86 -13.52 -33.08
CA PHE A 36 -6.11 -13.06 -31.92
C PHE A 36 -5.94 -11.54 -32.00
N LYS A 37 -7.04 -10.79 -31.90
CA LYS A 37 -6.89 -9.38 -31.52
C LYS A 37 -6.15 -9.39 -30.21
N PRO A 38 -4.97 -8.76 -30.09
CA PRO A 38 -4.36 -8.57 -28.78
C PRO A 38 -5.44 -7.88 -27.96
N GLN A 39 -6.00 -8.60 -27.01
CA GLN A 39 -6.87 -8.01 -26.01
C GLN A 39 -6.03 -6.89 -25.44
N ALA A 40 -6.44 -5.63 -25.64
CA ALA A 40 -5.68 -4.49 -25.13
C ALA A 40 -5.31 -4.85 -23.68
N ALA A 41 -4.03 -4.98 -23.40
CA ALA A 41 -3.57 -5.47 -22.11
C ALA A 41 -4.21 -4.57 -21.07
N VAL A 42 -5.14 -5.12 -20.29
CA VAL A 42 -5.79 -4.36 -19.22
C VAL A 42 -4.66 -3.87 -18.33
N ALA A 43 -4.52 -2.55 -18.22
CA ALA A 43 -3.45 -1.96 -17.43
C ALA A 43 -3.54 -2.53 -16.00
N LYS A 44 -2.48 -3.21 -15.56
CA LYS A 44 -2.43 -3.74 -14.21
C LYS A 44 -2.44 -2.59 -13.20
N VAL A 45 -3.05 -2.82 -12.05
CA VAL A 45 -3.07 -1.84 -10.95
C VAL A 45 -1.65 -1.53 -10.50
N GLN A 46 -1.36 -0.26 -10.23
CA GLN A 46 -0.15 0.16 -9.53
C GLN A 46 -0.50 0.36 -8.06
N VAL A 47 0.26 -0.23 -7.16
CA VAL A 47 0.12 0.00 -5.72
C VAL A 47 1.10 1.11 -5.31
N LEU A 48 0.56 2.21 -4.80
CA LEU A 48 1.33 3.35 -4.32
C LEU A 48 1.33 3.35 -2.79
N LYS A 49 2.50 3.17 -2.19
CA LYS A 49 2.62 3.25 -0.73
C LYS A 49 3.24 4.57 -0.33
N PHE A 50 2.60 5.27 0.59
CA PHE A 50 3.08 6.54 1.15
C PHE A 50 3.54 6.36 2.60
N GLY A 51 4.80 6.73 2.88
CA GLY A 51 5.38 6.70 4.21
C GLY A 51 4.89 7.85 5.10
N GLY A 52 5.18 7.80 6.39
CA GLY A 52 4.74 8.81 7.36
C GLY A 52 5.19 10.23 7.01
N THR A 53 6.44 10.41 6.56
CA THR A 53 6.97 11.69 6.10
C THR A 53 6.29 12.21 4.85
N SER A 54 5.89 11.31 3.93
CA SER A 54 5.12 11.67 2.72
C SER A 54 3.71 12.18 3.07
N LEU A 55 3.16 11.73 4.20
CA LEU A 55 1.84 12.11 4.70
C LEU A 55 1.90 13.22 5.77
N ALA A 56 3.09 13.75 6.06
CA ALA A 56 3.27 14.82 7.02
C ALA A 56 2.50 16.08 6.61
N ASN A 57 2.24 16.94 7.58
CA ASN A 57 1.39 18.12 7.41
C ASN A 57 1.83 19.05 6.27
N GLY A 58 0.85 19.61 5.59
CA GLY A 58 1.03 20.65 4.60
C GLY A 58 1.60 20.11 3.29
N GLU A 59 2.90 20.26 3.04
CA GLU A 59 3.54 19.94 1.76
C GLU A 59 3.42 18.46 1.39
N GLY A 60 3.65 17.54 2.33
CA GLY A 60 3.60 16.10 2.08
C GLY A 60 2.24 15.65 1.54
N LEU A 61 1.16 15.97 2.25
CA LEU A 61 -0.20 15.63 1.82
C LEU A 61 -0.55 16.27 0.47
N SER A 62 -0.12 17.52 0.23
CA SER A 62 -0.35 18.20 -1.05
C SER A 62 0.33 17.47 -2.20
N LYS A 63 1.59 17.04 -2.01
CA LYS A 63 2.33 16.25 -3.00
C LYS A 63 1.70 14.88 -3.27
N VAL A 64 1.24 14.20 -2.22
CA VAL A 64 0.51 12.93 -2.38
C VAL A 64 -0.74 13.12 -3.24
N ILE A 65 -1.52 14.17 -2.99
CA ILE A 65 -2.72 14.49 -3.78
C ILE A 65 -2.36 14.80 -5.25
N GLU A 66 -1.29 15.56 -5.49
CA GLU A 66 -0.78 15.84 -6.84
C GLU A 66 -0.40 14.55 -7.58
N ILE A 67 0.37 13.66 -6.93
CA ILE A 67 0.80 12.36 -7.50
C ILE A 67 -0.43 11.50 -7.85
N VAL A 68 -1.36 11.37 -6.92
CA VAL A 68 -2.59 10.58 -7.11
C VAL A 68 -3.44 11.18 -8.24
N GLY A 69 -3.58 12.49 -8.28
CA GLY A 69 -4.31 13.21 -9.33
C GLY A 69 -3.70 13.00 -10.73
N ALA A 70 -2.37 13.09 -10.83
CA ALA A 70 -1.65 12.85 -12.09
C ALA A 70 -1.83 11.41 -12.60
N LYS A 71 -1.72 10.41 -11.70
CA LYS A 71 -1.97 8.99 -12.05
C LYS A 71 -3.41 8.76 -12.52
N LYS A 72 -4.38 9.40 -11.84
CA LYS A 72 -5.80 9.29 -12.21
C LYS A 72 -6.07 9.97 -13.56
N ALA A 73 -5.47 11.14 -13.82
CA ALA A 73 -5.57 11.83 -15.12
C ALA A 73 -4.98 10.99 -16.27
N ALA A 74 -3.92 10.23 -16.00
CA ALA A 74 -3.34 9.27 -16.94
C ALA A 74 -4.14 7.97 -17.08
N GLN A 75 -5.32 7.86 -16.45
CA GLN A 75 -6.18 6.67 -16.44
C GLN A 75 -5.48 5.40 -15.93
N GLN A 76 -4.44 5.56 -15.11
CA GLN A 76 -3.73 4.45 -14.51
C GLN A 76 -4.55 3.87 -13.36
N PRO A 77 -4.88 2.57 -13.35
CA PRO A 77 -5.48 1.93 -12.19
C PRO A 77 -4.51 1.98 -11.01
N ILE A 78 -4.94 2.53 -9.88
CA ILE A 78 -4.11 2.70 -8.69
C ILE A 78 -4.82 2.19 -7.44
N ALA A 79 -4.02 1.73 -6.48
CA ALA A 79 -4.44 1.43 -5.11
C ALA A 79 -3.42 2.06 -4.15
N LEU A 80 -3.90 2.70 -3.10
CA LEU A 80 -3.04 3.40 -2.15
C LEU A 80 -2.88 2.60 -0.86
N VAL A 81 -1.68 2.59 -0.29
CA VAL A 81 -1.40 2.07 1.06
C VAL A 81 -0.73 3.17 1.87
N VAL A 82 -1.26 3.48 3.03
CA VAL A 82 -0.78 4.59 3.85
C VAL A 82 -0.22 4.12 5.18
N SER A 83 0.86 4.75 5.62
CA SER A 83 1.39 4.65 6.99
C SER A 83 0.74 5.67 7.90
N ALA A 84 0.95 5.54 9.19
CA ALA A 84 0.71 6.62 10.15
C ALA A 84 1.44 7.90 9.72
N ARG A 85 0.81 9.05 9.95
CA ARG A 85 1.34 10.34 9.53
C ARG A 85 2.49 10.78 10.44
N ASP A 86 3.55 11.30 9.83
CA ASP A 86 4.70 11.83 10.56
C ASP A 86 5.20 10.85 11.63
N ASN A 87 5.29 11.28 12.88
CA ASN A 87 5.70 10.48 14.05
C ASN A 87 4.49 10.02 14.90
N ALA A 88 3.30 9.85 14.29
CA ALA A 88 2.08 9.49 15.02
C ALA A 88 2.23 8.17 15.83
N THR A 89 2.95 7.18 15.30
CA THR A 89 3.19 5.91 16.02
C THR A 89 3.94 6.13 17.32
N ASP A 90 5.02 6.92 17.29
CA ASP A 90 5.82 7.24 18.49
C ASP A 90 5.01 8.05 19.50
N GLN A 91 4.15 8.96 19.03
CA GLN A 91 3.26 9.73 19.88
C GLN A 91 2.22 8.83 20.58
N LEU A 92 1.64 7.88 19.85
CA LEU A 92 0.69 6.92 20.41
C LEU A 92 1.36 5.99 21.46
N GLU A 93 2.59 5.52 21.19
CA GLU A 93 3.39 4.77 22.18
C GLU A 93 3.67 5.62 23.42
N ARG A 94 4.05 6.88 23.24
CA ARG A 94 4.24 7.81 24.36
C ARG A 94 2.99 8.03 25.18
N LEU A 95 1.81 8.18 24.55
CA LEU A 95 0.54 8.29 25.24
C LEU A 95 0.24 7.08 26.11
N LEU A 96 0.46 5.87 25.59
CA LEU A 96 0.34 4.63 26.38
C LEU A 96 1.29 4.60 27.57
N ALA A 97 2.55 4.99 27.35
CA ALA A 97 3.56 5.01 28.42
C ALA A 97 3.18 6.00 29.53
N LEU A 98 2.75 7.21 29.20
CA LEU A 98 2.31 8.20 30.17
C LEU A 98 1.08 7.71 30.96
N ALA A 99 0.07 7.18 30.25
CA ALA A 99 -1.15 6.69 30.87
C ALA A 99 -0.87 5.52 31.82
N SER A 100 -0.07 4.53 31.41
CA SER A 100 0.26 3.36 32.25
C SER A 100 1.11 3.71 33.47
N GLN A 101 1.89 4.79 33.41
CA GLN A 101 2.65 5.30 34.55
C GLN A 101 1.81 6.18 35.49
N GLY A 102 0.54 6.43 35.17
CA GLY A 102 -0.32 7.33 35.94
C GLY A 102 0.10 8.80 35.82
N GLN A 103 0.86 9.14 34.77
CA GLN A 103 1.23 10.53 34.44
C GLN A 103 0.12 11.21 33.67
N ASP A 104 0.10 12.55 33.68
CA ASP A 104 -0.84 13.31 32.89
C ASP A 104 -0.52 13.22 31.41
N TYR A 105 -1.32 12.48 30.67
CA TYR A 105 -1.19 12.31 29.22
C TYR A 105 -2.04 13.30 28.41
N HIS A 106 -2.92 14.09 29.02
CA HIS A 106 -3.86 14.95 28.33
C HIS A 106 -3.17 16.00 27.45
N PRO A 107 -2.11 16.70 27.90
CA PRO A 107 -1.42 17.66 27.03
C PRO A 107 -0.82 17.02 25.77
N ALA A 108 -0.28 15.79 25.91
CA ALA A 108 0.27 15.05 24.78
C ALA A 108 -0.85 14.55 23.83
N LEU A 109 -2.01 14.16 24.38
CA LEU A 109 -3.17 13.77 23.60
C LEU A 109 -3.77 14.96 22.83
N ASP A 110 -3.87 16.12 23.46
CA ASP A 110 -4.37 17.33 22.79
C ASP A 110 -3.43 17.79 21.68
N PHE A 111 -2.12 17.71 21.89
CA PHE A 111 -1.12 17.94 20.86
C PHE A 111 -1.27 16.97 19.68
N PHE A 112 -1.40 15.67 19.94
CA PHE A 112 -1.63 14.65 18.92
C PHE A 112 -2.90 14.95 18.12
N LYS A 113 -4.03 15.23 18.81
CA LYS A 113 -5.29 15.57 18.14
C LYS A 113 -5.16 16.80 17.25
N ALA A 114 -4.53 17.86 17.72
CA ALA A 114 -4.32 19.11 16.98
C ALA A 114 -3.47 18.84 15.71
N GLN A 115 -2.40 18.07 15.83
CA GLN A 115 -1.54 17.71 14.71
C GLN A 115 -2.27 16.86 13.67
N GLN A 116 -3.03 15.85 14.10
CA GLN A 116 -3.75 14.95 13.20
C GLN A 116 -4.96 15.61 12.54
N THR A 117 -5.57 16.61 13.18
CA THR A 117 -6.70 17.38 12.61
C THR A 117 -6.27 18.32 11.48
N THR A 118 -5.02 18.77 11.45
CA THR A 118 -4.51 19.60 10.35
C THR A 118 -4.26 18.74 9.10
N PRO A 119 -4.72 19.13 7.88
CA PRO A 119 -5.43 20.37 7.50
C PRO A 119 -6.96 20.19 7.36
N LEU A 120 -7.59 19.32 8.11
CA LEU A 120 -9.02 19.03 7.99
C LEU A 120 -9.89 20.25 8.34
N LYS A 121 -10.98 20.45 7.60
CA LYS A 121 -11.97 21.50 7.85
C LYS A 121 -13.17 21.00 8.65
N GLU A 122 -13.38 19.69 8.68
CA GLU A 122 -14.50 19.03 9.32
C GLU A 122 -14.03 18.05 10.39
N PRO A 123 -14.81 17.78 11.44
CA PRO A 123 -14.41 16.92 12.55
C PRO A 123 -14.56 15.44 12.25
N ILE A 124 -14.08 14.98 11.08
CA ILE A 124 -14.22 13.58 10.62
C ILE A 124 -13.53 12.56 11.52
N LEU A 125 -12.61 13.00 12.39
CA LEU A 125 -11.83 12.15 13.30
C LEU A 125 -12.37 12.16 14.74
N ALA A 126 -13.49 12.86 15.03
CA ALA A 126 -14.00 13.04 16.37
C ALA A 126 -14.26 11.72 17.09
N HIS A 127 -14.87 10.76 16.40
CA HIS A 127 -15.16 9.43 16.95
C HIS A 127 -13.88 8.64 17.25
N ASP A 128 -12.86 8.70 16.37
CA ASP A 128 -11.58 8.03 16.59
C ASP A 128 -10.85 8.58 17.81
N PHE A 129 -10.85 9.91 17.96
CA PHE A 129 -10.25 10.57 19.12
C PHE A 129 -11.00 10.27 20.42
N GLU A 130 -12.30 10.13 20.37
CA GLU A 130 -13.10 9.71 21.54
C GLU A 130 -12.72 8.28 21.95
N GLN A 131 -12.69 7.34 21.03
CA GLN A 131 -12.29 5.96 21.29
C GLN A 131 -10.86 5.87 21.84
N LEU A 132 -9.91 6.58 21.25
CA LEU A 132 -8.53 6.65 21.74
C LEU A 132 -8.51 7.18 23.18
N SER A 133 -9.24 8.25 23.47
CA SER A 133 -9.32 8.85 24.80
C SER A 133 -9.88 7.87 25.84
N GLN A 134 -10.91 7.10 25.49
CA GLN A 134 -11.51 6.08 26.38
C GLN A 134 -10.53 4.95 26.68
N ILE A 135 -9.77 4.47 25.68
CA ILE A 135 -8.76 3.43 25.89
C ILE A 135 -7.66 3.95 26.83
N LEU A 136 -7.14 5.15 26.59
CA LEU A 136 -6.10 5.75 27.42
C LEU A 136 -6.58 5.97 28.87
N ALA A 137 -7.84 6.39 29.06
CA ALA A 137 -8.43 6.50 30.40
C ALA A 137 -8.49 5.14 31.11
N GLY A 138 -8.85 4.07 30.40
CA GLY A 138 -8.80 2.72 30.94
C GLY A 138 -7.39 2.28 31.35
N VAL A 139 -6.40 2.53 30.48
CA VAL A 139 -4.97 2.26 30.78
C VAL A 139 -4.49 3.04 31.99
N ALA A 140 -4.83 4.33 32.09
CA ALA A 140 -4.46 5.18 33.22
C ALA A 140 -5.06 4.72 34.53
N LEU A 141 -6.29 4.18 34.49
CA LEU A 141 -6.97 3.65 35.69
C LEU A 141 -6.32 2.34 36.20
N ILE A 142 -5.99 1.43 35.23
CA ILE A 142 -5.41 0.12 35.54
C ILE A 142 -3.89 0.24 35.78
N LYS A 143 -3.24 1.25 35.24
CA LYS A 143 -1.78 1.47 35.22
C LYS A 143 -1.00 0.33 34.55
N ASP A 144 -1.63 -0.30 33.57
CA ASP A 144 -1.03 -1.39 32.78
C ASP A 144 -1.75 -1.52 31.45
N TYR A 145 -1.11 -2.17 30.47
CA TYR A 145 -1.75 -2.53 29.20
C TYR A 145 -1.10 -3.79 28.61
N SER A 146 -1.90 -4.55 27.86
CA SER A 146 -1.45 -5.72 27.12
C SER A 146 -0.92 -5.32 25.74
N GLU A 147 -0.14 -6.19 25.08
CA GLU A 147 0.26 -6.02 23.67
C GLU A 147 -0.95 -5.87 22.73
N LYS A 148 -2.06 -6.54 23.03
CA LYS A 148 -3.34 -6.34 22.33
C LYS A 148 -3.83 -4.89 22.43
N THR A 149 -3.79 -4.30 23.61
CA THR A 149 -4.17 -2.90 23.82
C THR A 149 -3.20 -1.97 23.10
N LYS A 150 -1.91 -2.30 23.10
CA LYS A 150 -0.90 -1.56 22.35
C LYS A 150 -1.23 -1.56 20.85
N ASP A 151 -1.45 -2.72 20.24
CA ASP A 151 -1.81 -2.84 18.83
C ASP A 151 -3.07 -2.04 18.50
N GLN A 152 -4.08 -2.07 19.38
CA GLN A 152 -5.30 -1.29 19.22
C GLN A 152 -5.03 0.21 19.21
N VAL A 153 -4.21 0.73 20.14
CA VAL A 153 -3.86 2.16 20.19
C VAL A 153 -3.01 2.57 19.00
N LEU A 154 -2.00 1.77 18.62
CA LEU A 154 -1.16 2.08 17.49
C LEU A 154 -1.94 2.12 16.17
N SER A 155 -3.00 1.31 16.05
CA SER A 155 -3.82 1.27 14.84
C SER A 155 -4.51 2.61 14.49
N PHE A 156 -4.69 3.50 15.46
CA PHE A 156 -5.24 4.84 15.18
C PHE A 156 -4.34 5.66 14.26
N GLY A 157 -3.04 5.42 14.24
CA GLY A 157 -2.11 6.15 13.37
C GLY A 157 -2.47 5.99 11.89
N GLU A 158 -2.54 4.77 11.40
CA GLU A 158 -2.87 4.46 10.02
C GLU A 158 -4.33 4.71 9.69
N LEU A 159 -5.24 4.44 10.61
CA LEU A 159 -6.66 4.68 10.41
C LEU A 159 -6.96 6.17 10.21
N ILE A 160 -6.39 7.02 11.06
CA ILE A 160 -6.52 8.48 10.97
C ILE A 160 -5.88 8.98 9.66
N ALA A 161 -4.69 8.48 9.31
CA ALA A 161 -4.00 8.85 8.07
C ALA A 161 -4.85 8.51 6.83
N ALA A 162 -5.42 7.32 6.78
CA ALA A 162 -6.24 6.88 5.66
C ALA A 162 -7.55 7.69 5.56
N LYS A 163 -8.24 7.94 6.67
CA LYS A 163 -9.44 8.80 6.71
C LYS A 163 -9.14 10.22 6.24
N THR A 164 -8.03 10.78 6.70
CA THR A 164 -7.56 12.11 6.28
C THR A 164 -7.32 12.15 4.78
N LEU A 165 -6.60 11.17 4.22
CA LEU A 165 -6.30 11.15 2.79
C LEU A 165 -7.57 10.97 1.96
N VAL A 166 -8.47 10.07 2.34
CA VAL A 166 -9.77 9.88 1.65
C VAL A 166 -10.57 11.18 1.63
N TYR A 167 -10.67 11.87 2.77
CA TYR A 167 -11.35 13.16 2.84
C TYR A 167 -10.71 14.20 1.90
N LEU A 168 -9.39 14.35 1.94
CA LEU A 168 -8.70 15.33 1.12
C LEU A 168 -8.79 15.03 -0.39
N LEU A 169 -8.69 13.77 -0.79
CA LEU A 169 -8.90 13.36 -2.18
C LEU A 169 -10.32 13.68 -2.65
N SER A 170 -11.33 13.42 -1.81
CA SER A 170 -12.72 13.75 -2.11
C SER A 170 -12.95 15.24 -2.29
N GLN A 171 -12.27 16.10 -1.50
CA GLN A 171 -12.33 17.55 -1.64
C GLN A 171 -11.74 18.05 -2.97
N GLN A 172 -10.89 17.25 -3.62
CA GLN A 172 -10.34 17.51 -4.96
C GLN A 172 -11.14 16.85 -6.09
N GLY A 173 -12.32 16.30 -5.79
CA GLY A 173 -13.15 15.59 -6.77
C GLY A 173 -12.61 14.20 -7.16
N LEU A 174 -11.61 13.70 -6.45
CA LEU A 174 -11.06 12.36 -6.62
C LEU A 174 -11.83 11.39 -5.72
N GLY A 175 -12.73 10.58 -6.30
CA GLY A 175 -13.46 9.56 -5.55
C GLY A 175 -12.49 8.57 -4.91
N ALA A 176 -12.51 8.46 -3.59
CA ALA A 176 -11.66 7.54 -2.84
C ALA A 176 -12.46 6.84 -1.73
N GLN A 177 -12.11 5.60 -1.42
CA GLN A 177 -12.74 4.82 -0.36
C GLN A 177 -11.70 4.18 0.56
N LEU A 178 -11.94 4.31 1.86
CA LEU A 178 -11.16 3.64 2.89
C LEU A 178 -11.40 2.13 2.85
N LEU A 179 -10.33 1.37 2.79
CA LEU A 179 -10.31 -0.07 2.99
C LEU A 179 -9.49 -0.39 4.24
N ASP A 180 -10.18 -0.50 5.37
CA ASP A 180 -9.57 -0.84 6.66
C ASP A 180 -9.03 -2.28 6.63
N THR A 181 -7.72 -2.43 6.65
CA THR A 181 -7.06 -3.74 6.54
C THR A 181 -7.31 -4.66 7.73
N ARG A 182 -7.82 -4.19 8.85
CA ARG A 182 -8.31 -5.05 9.95
C ARG A 182 -9.48 -5.93 9.51
N ALA A 183 -10.28 -5.47 8.55
CA ALA A 183 -11.33 -6.31 7.95
C ALA A 183 -10.77 -7.30 6.92
N LEU A 184 -9.63 -7.00 6.29
CA LEU A 184 -9.12 -7.65 5.08
C LEU A 184 -7.91 -8.55 5.32
N ILE A 185 -6.92 -8.10 6.09
CA ILE A 185 -5.72 -8.88 6.41
C ILE A 185 -5.96 -9.66 7.70
N LYS A 186 -5.99 -10.99 7.56
CA LYS A 186 -6.20 -11.92 8.66
C LYS A 186 -4.88 -12.46 9.17
N THR A 187 -4.73 -12.52 10.51
CA THR A 187 -3.48 -12.92 11.17
C THR A 187 -3.71 -13.97 12.25
N ASN A 188 -2.62 -14.45 12.81
CA ASN A 188 -2.63 -15.11 14.13
C ASN A 188 -2.81 -14.06 15.26
N SER A 189 -2.67 -14.48 16.51
CA SER A 189 -2.84 -13.61 17.71
C SER A 189 -1.50 -13.20 18.34
N ASP A 190 -0.41 -13.19 17.57
CA ASP A 190 0.90 -12.71 18.03
C ASP A 190 0.94 -11.17 17.93
N PHE A 191 0.36 -10.51 18.95
CA PHE A 191 0.26 -9.06 18.99
C PHE A 191 1.65 -8.41 18.91
N GLY A 192 1.75 -7.27 18.22
CA GLY A 192 2.99 -6.55 17.95
C GLY A 192 3.78 -7.04 16.74
N ASN A 193 3.64 -8.31 16.31
CA ASN A 193 4.33 -8.87 15.13
C ASN A 193 3.57 -10.07 14.55
N ALA A 194 2.33 -9.86 14.20
CA ALA A 194 1.44 -10.92 13.76
C ALA A 194 1.82 -11.51 12.39
N SER A 195 1.59 -12.81 12.27
CA SER A 195 1.78 -13.55 11.01
C SER A 195 0.51 -13.58 10.20
N VAL A 196 0.60 -13.24 8.92
CA VAL A 196 -0.54 -13.15 8.00
C VAL A 196 -1.00 -14.54 7.56
N LYS A 197 -2.31 -14.70 7.42
CA LYS A 197 -2.97 -15.86 6.82
C LYS A 197 -3.29 -15.55 5.36
N ASP A 198 -2.35 -15.83 4.47
CA ASP A 198 -2.36 -15.34 3.08
C ASP A 198 -3.62 -15.68 2.30
N ALA A 199 -4.06 -16.94 2.33
CA ALA A 199 -5.24 -17.37 1.56
C ALA A 199 -6.52 -16.63 1.98
N LEU A 200 -6.73 -16.44 3.29
CA LEU A 200 -7.89 -15.71 3.82
C LEU A 200 -7.80 -14.22 3.50
N SER A 201 -6.62 -13.64 3.67
CA SER A 201 -6.36 -12.23 3.41
C SER A 201 -6.53 -11.91 1.93
N LYS A 202 -5.94 -12.72 1.05
CA LYS A 202 -6.09 -12.57 -0.41
C LYS A 202 -7.54 -12.58 -0.84
N LYS A 203 -8.33 -13.55 -0.36
CA LYS A 203 -9.76 -13.64 -0.67
C LYS A 203 -10.51 -12.38 -0.24
N ALA A 204 -10.26 -11.89 0.98
CA ALA A 204 -10.94 -10.71 1.52
C ALA A 204 -10.55 -9.43 0.76
N VAL A 205 -9.25 -9.26 0.45
CA VAL A 205 -8.74 -8.10 -0.31
C VAL A 205 -9.34 -8.09 -1.71
N LEU A 206 -9.32 -9.22 -2.43
CA LEU A 206 -9.90 -9.30 -3.78
C LEU A 206 -11.39 -8.99 -3.77
N SER A 207 -12.17 -9.60 -2.86
CA SER A 207 -13.60 -9.31 -2.75
C SER A 207 -13.89 -7.83 -2.47
N ALA A 208 -13.11 -7.19 -1.60
CA ALA A 208 -13.30 -5.78 -1.29
C ALA A 208 -12.90 -4.87 -2.46
N TYR A 209 -11.84 -5.21 -3.18
CA TYR A 209 -11.37 -4.46 -4.35
C TYR A 209 -12.35 -4.57 -5.52
N GLU A 210 -12.85 -5.77 -5.82
CA GLU A 210 -13.80 -6.05 -6.90
C GLU A 210 -15.19 -5.44 -6.64
N ALA A 211 -15.53 -5.19 -5.38
CA ALA A 211 -16.79 -4.52 -4.99
C ALA A 211 -16.76 -3.00 -5.19
N LEU A 212 -15.60 -2.42 -5.48
CA LEU A 212 -15.48 -0.98 -5.72
C LEU A 212 -15.94 -0.62 -7.13
N GLU A 213 -16.53 0.56 -7.26
CA GLU A 213 -16.75 1.13 -8.59
C GLU A 213 -15.42 1.45 -9.26
N PRO A 214 -15.27 1.25 -10.57
CA PRO A 214 -13.98 1.36 -11.28
C PRO A 214 -13.27 2.71 -11.15
N GLN A 215 -14.03 3.80 -10.89
CA GLN A 215 -13.48 5.14 -10.73
C GLN A 215 -12.98 5.42 -9.30
N ILE A 216 -13.34 4.60 -8.32
CA ILE A 216 -12.99 4.82 -6.92
C ILE A 216 -11.55 4.36 -6.66
N ILE A 217 -10.80 5.20 -5.97
CA ILE A 217 -9.43 4.92 -5.54
C ILE A 217 -9.48 4.21 -4.18
N PRO A 218 -9.07 2.93 -4.08
CA PRO A 218 -8.97 2.26 -2.79
C PRO A 218 -7.79 2.82 -1.97
N VAL A 219 -8.04 3.15 -0.71
CA VAL A 219 -7.04 3.59 0.26
C VAL A 219 -6.99 2.59 1.40
N PHE A 220 -5.97 1.73 1.38
CA PHE A 220 -5.72 0.72 2.40
C PHE A 220 -4.92 1.31 3.55
N THR A 221 -5.29 0.96 4.78
CA THR A 221 -4.44 1.19 5.94
C THR A 221 -3.24 0.24 5.89
N GLY A 222 -2.01 0.75 6.09
CA GLY A 222 -0.83 -0.09 6.26
C GLY A 222 -0.73 -0.63 7.67
N PHE A 223 0.28 -1.49 7.96
CA PHE A 223 0.70 -1.92 9.29
C PHE A 223 -0.34 -2.73 10.10
N ILE A 224 -1.61 -2.37 10.05
CA ILE A 224 -2.66 -2.93 10.89
C ILE A 224 -3.40 -4.09 10.21
N ALA A 225 -3.88 -5.02 11.02
CA ALA A 225 -4.63 -6.20 10.62
C ALA A 225 -5.55 -6.66 11.75
N ALA A 226 -6.19 -7.80 11.63
CA ALA A 226 -6.89 -8.42 12.75
C ALA A 226 -6.79 -9.95 12.70
N ASN A 227 -6.84 -10.56 13.88
CA ASN A 227 -6.98 -12.01 13.99
C ASN A 227 -8.42 -12.46 13.65
N GLU A 228 -8.66 -13.77 13.66
CA GLU A 228 -9.98 -14.33 13.33
C GLU A 228 -11.10 -13.96 14.33
N LYS A 229 -10.73 -13.49 15.53
CA LYS A 229 -11.68 -12.99 16.53
C LYS A 229 -12.05 -11.51 16.29
N GLY A 230 -11.45 -10.86 15.28
CA GLY A 230 -11.63 -9.43 15.04
C GLY A 230 -10.81 -8.52 15.95
N GLU A 231 -9.86 -9.08 16.71
CA GLU A 231 -8.96 -8.30 17.55
C GLU A 231 -7.85 -7.68 16.70
N THR A 232 -7.63 -6.38 16.86
CA THR A 232 -6.59 -5.65 16.11
C THR A 232 -5.20 -6.22 16.41
N THR A 233 -4.44 -6.46 15.37
CA THR A 233 -3.04 -6.88 15.41
C THR A 233 -2.19 -5.95 14.55
N THR A 234 -0.88 -5.90 14.80
CA THR A 234 0.07 -5.17 13.97
C THR A 234 1.09 -6.11 13.35
N LEU A 235 1.62 -5.72 12.18
CA LEU A 235 2.54 -6.55 11.39
C LEU A 235 4.02 -6.37 11.75
N GLY A 236 4.29 -5.62 12.83
CA GLY A 236 5.63 -5.37 13.32
C GLY A 236 6.42 -4.36 12.50
N ARG A 237 7.74 -4.38 12.65
CA ARG A 237 8.65 -3.44 12.00
C ARG A 237 8.46 -3.46 10.47
N ASN A 238 8.43 -2.27 9.84
CA ASN A 238 8.15 -2.08 8.42
C ASN A 238 6.76 -2.61 7.98
N GLY A 239 5.80 -2.71 8.90
CA GLY A 239 4.49 -3.31 8.66
C GLY A 239 3.71 -2.66 7.52
N SER A 240 3.79 -1.33 7.33
CA SER A 240 3.12 -0.67 6.20
C SER A 240 3.74 -1.01 4.84
N ASN A 241 5.08 -1.21 4.78
CA ASN A 241 5.74 -1.71 3.56
C ASN A 241 5.30 -3.15 3.29
N TYR A 242 5.19 -3.98 4.34
CA TYR A 242 4.72 -5.35 4.21
C TYR A 242 3.25 -5.41 3.76
N SER A 243 2.36 -4.57 4.33
CA SER A 243 0.98 -4.45 3.85
C SER A 243 0.92 -4.10 2.36
N ALA A 244 1.74 -3.14 1.92
CA ALA A 244 1.78 -2.73 0.51
C ALA A 244 2.23 -3.87 -0.40
N ALA A 245 3.25 -4.65 0.00
CA ALA A 245 3.71 -5.82 -0.76
C ALA A 245 2.64 -6.92 -0.83
N LEU A 246 1.93 -7.18 0.27
CA LEU A 246 0.81 -8.13 0.30
C LEU A 246 -0.32 -7.68 -0.62
N ILE A 247 -0.76 -6.42 -0.53
CA ILE A 247 -1.81 -5.86 -1.40
C ILE A 247 -1.38 -5.93 -2.87
N ALA A 248 -0.13 -5.56 -3.20
CA ALA A 248 0.39 -5.68 -4.56
C ALA A 248 0.38 -7.13 -5.07
N SER A 249 0.81 -8.07 -4.24
CA SER A 249 0.79 -9.50 -4.58
C SER A 249 -0.64 -10.04 -4.73
N PHE A 250 -1.57 -9.67 -3.85
CA PHE A 250 -2.94 -10.15 -3.89
C PHE A 250 -3.71 -9.61 -5.10
N LEU A 251 -3.46 -8.35 -5.49
CA LEU A 251 -4.07 -7.71 -6.65
C LEU A 251 -3.36 -8.03 -7.98
N ASP A 252 -2.29 -8.84 -7.98
CA ASP A 252 -1.43 -9.09 -9.14
C ASP A 252 -0.98 -7.77 -9.81
N ALA A 253 -0.51 -6.84 -9.00
CA ALA A 253 -0.15 -5.50 -9.43
C ALA A 253 0.95 -5.49 -10.50
N GLY A 254 0.93 -4.50 -11.38
CA GLY A 254 1.99 -4.30 -12.36
C GLY A 254 3.28 -3.76 -11.72
N GLU A 255 3.15 -3.02 -10.62
CA GLU A 255 4.25 -2.39 -9.90
C GLU A 255 3.84 -1.99 -8.49
N LEU A 256 4.80 -2.01 -7.54
CA LEU A 256 4.70 -1.36 -6.24
C LEU A 256 5.62 -0.13 -6.22
N GLN A 257 5.05 1.05 -6.02
CA GLN A 257 5.77 2.30 -5.86
C GLN A 257 5.79 2.71 -4.38
N ASN A 258 6.97 2.70 -3.76
CA ASN A 258 7.15 3.12 -2.37
C ASN A 258 7.65 4.57 -2.32
N PHE A 259 6.76 5.49 -2.02
CA PHE A 259 7.04 6.90 -1.86
C PHE A 259 7.57 7.19 -0.45
N THR A 260 8.73 7.84 -0.40
CA THR A 260 9.46 8.18 0.83
C THR A 260 10.12 9.56 0.68
N HIS A 261 10.99 9.94 1.62
CA HIS A 261 11.77 11.18 1.58
C HIS A 261 13.14 11.03 0.91
N VAL A 262 13.53 9.80 0.53
CA VAL A 262 14.80 9.53 -0.16
C VAL A 262 14.59 9.25 -1.64
N ASP A 263 15.60 9.53 -2.46
CA ASP A 263 15.52 9.47 -3.92
C ASP A 263 15.66 8.03 -4.47
N GLY A 264 16.03 7.08 -3.62
CA GLY A 264 16.27 5.69 -4.04
C GLY A 264 17.24 4.96 -3.11
N ILE A 265 17.82 3.90 -3.62
CA ILE A 265 18.88 3.13 -2.97
C ILE A 265 20.21 3.63 -3.52
N TYR A 266 21.20 3.82 -2.63
CA TYR A 266 22.53 4.30 -2.95
C TYR A 266 23.58 3.26 -2.60
N THR A 267 24.77 3.38 -3.23
CA THR A 267 25.94 2.52 -2.95
C THR A 267 26.49 2.68 -1.54
N ALA A 268 26.22 3.83 -0.90
CA ALA A 268 26.51 4.14 0.50
C ALA A 268 25.51 5.22 0.97
N ASP A 269 25.54 5.55 2.27
CA ASP A 269 24.75 6.69 2.77
C ASP A 269 25.32 8.02 2.20
N PRO A 270 24.57 8.76 1.36
CA PRO A 270 25.05 9.97 0.72
C PRO A 270 25.34 11.11 1.71
N ASN A 271 24.82 11.03 2.94
CA ASN A 271 25.15 11.99 4.00
C ASN A 271 26.54 11.74 4.61
N LEU A 272 27.05 10.50 4.51
CA LEU A 272 28.35 10.10 5.01
C LEU A 272 29.41 10.02 3.90
N VAL A 273 28.97 9.63 2.70
CA VAL A 273 29.84 9.44 1.52
C VAL A 273 29.28 10.28 0.38
N PRO A 274 29.80 11.50 0.14
CA PRO A 274 29.30 12.40 -0.90
C PRO A 274 29.36 11.82 -2.31
N GLU A 275 30.26 10.87 -2.57
CA GLU A 275 30.45 10.17 -3.85
C GLU A 275 29.49 8.98 -4.02
N ALA A 276 28.57 8.75 -3.08
CA ALA A 276 27.60 7.67 -3.18
C ALA A 276 26.68 7.87 -4.41
N GLU A 277 26.60 6.84 -5.24
CA GLU A 277 25.82 6.84 -6.47
C GLU A 277 24.46 6.16 -6.26
N LYS A 278 23.43 6.70 -6.90
CA LYS A 278 22.10 6.08 -6.93
C LYS A 278 22.14 4.81 -7.77
N ILE A 279 21.66 3.71 -7.21
CA ILE A 279 21.55 2.43 -7.89
C ILE A 279 20.26 2.45 -8.72
N ALA A 280 20.40 2.35 -10.05
CA ALA A 280 19.28 2.44 -10.96
C ALA A 280 18.34 1.22 -10.88
N ALA A 281 18.90 0.02 -10.72
CA ALA A 281 18.16 -1.23 -10.61
C ALA A 281 18.93 -2.26 -9.81
N LEU A 282 18.21 -3.08 -9.07
CA LEU A 282 18.70 -4.22 -8.31
C LEU A 282 17.81 -5.44 -8.60
N SER A 283 18.41 -6.59 -8.74
CA SER A 283 17.66 -7.83 -8.65
C SER A 283 17.12 -8.04 -7.23
N TYR A 284 16.09 -8.85 -7.07
CA TYR A 284 15.58 -9.19 -5.73
C TYR A 284 16.62 -9.95 -4.87
N SER A 285 17.54 -10.68 -5.50
CA SER A 285 18.63 -11.33 -4.78
C SER A 285 19.59 -10.31 -4.17
N GLU A 286 20.03 -9.32 -4.95
CA GLU A 286 20.86 -8.22 -4.48
C GLU A 286 20.15 -7.38 -3.43
N ALA A 287 18.86 -7.08 -3.63
CA ALA A 287 18.04 -6.35 -2.67
C ALA A 287 17.92 -7.09 -1.32
N ASN A 288 17.81 -8.42 -1.34
CA ASN A 288 17.76 -9.24 -0.13
C ASN A 288 19.11 -9.24 0.61
N GLU A 289 20.23 -9.31 -0.12
CA GLU A 289 21.55 -9.18 0.47
C GLU A 289 21.72 -7.81 1.16
N LEU A 290 21.38 -6.71 0.48
CA LEU A 290 21.42 -5.37 1.06
C LEU A 290 20.54 -5.24 2.32
N ALA A 291 19.35 -5.84 2.31
CA ALA A 291 18.45 -5.84 3.47
C ALA A 291 19.08 -6.59 4.67
N ASN A 292 19.78 -7.69 4.43
CA ASN A 292 20.49 -8.46 5.46
C ASN A 292 21.71 -7.70 6.02
N PHE A 293 22.35 -6.87 5.22
CA PHE A 293 23.47 -6.02 5.63
C PHE A 293 23.06 -4.67 6.24
N GLY A 294 21.77 -4.47 6.53
CA GLY A 294 21.29 -3.33 7.31
C GLY A 294 20.76 -2.15 6.51
N ALA A 295 20.48 -2.33 5.21
CA ALA A 295 19.78 -1.32 4.43
C ALA A 295 18.37 -1.09 5.03
N THR A 296 18.11 0.12 5.53
CA THR A 296 16.86 0.45 6.25
C THR A 296 15.63 0.55 5.36
N ILE A 297 15.82 0.77 4.05
CA ILE A 297 14.75 0.98 3.07
C ILE A 297 14.10 -0.33 2.65
N LEU A 298 14.89 -1.42 2.63
CA LEU A 298 14.46 -2.75 2.25
C LEU A 298 14.41 -3.67 3.48
N HIS A 299 13.40 -4.51 3.55
CA HIS A 299 13.29 -5.54 4.59
C HIS A 299 12.83 -6.85 3.95
N ALA A 300 13.43 -7.97 4.33
CA ALA A 300 13.14 -9.28 3.73
C ALA A 300 11.63 -9.61 3.69
N LYS A 301 10.89 -9.35 4.77
CA LYS A 301 9.43 -9.54 4.82
C LYS A 301 8.68 -8.80 3.70
N THR A 302 9.17 -7.62 3.28
CA THR A 302 8.50 -6.79 2.27
C THR A 302 8.79 -7.23 0.84
N ILE A 303 9.87 -7.95 0.64
CA ILE A 303 10.32 -8.36 -0.69
C ILE A 303 9.67 -9.70 -1.10
N ILE A 304 9.50 -10.63 -0.18
CA ILE A 304 9.03 -12.00 -0.46
C ILE A 304 7.71 -12.03 -1.26
N PRO A 305 6.63 -11.32 -0.89
CA PRO A 305 5.38 -11.35 -1.65
C PRO A 305 5.51 -10.82 -3.08
N LEU A 306 6.49 -9.96 -3.33
CA LEU A 306 6.75 -9.37 -4.66
C LEU A 306 7.55 -10.32 -5.55
N ILE A 307 8.54 -11.04 -4.97
CA ILE A 307 9.35 -12.04 -5.68
C ILE A 307 8.47 -13.11 -6.31
N GLU A 308 7.55 -13.68 -5.53
CA GLU A 308 6.67 -14.76 -5.96
C GLU A 308 5.83 -14.40 -7.19
N LYS A 309 5.59 -13.11 -7.41
CA LYS A 309 4.77 -12.56 -8.50
C LYS A 309 5.57 -11.78 -9.54
N ASN A 310 6.89 -11.67 -9.37
CA ASN A 310 7.76 -10.83 -10.21
C ASN A 310 7.25 -9.38 -10.33
N ILE A 311 6.73 -8.81 -9.23
CA ILE A 311 6.22 -7.44 -9.18
C ILE A 311 7.38 -6.49 -8.92
N PRO A 312 7.73 -5.57 -9.85
CA PRO A 312 8.78 -4.60 -9.61
C PRO A 312 8.44 -3.66 -8.46
N LEU A 313 9.46 -3.32 -7.64
CA LEU A 313 9.39 -2.32 -6.58
C LEU A 313 10.21 -1.10 -6.97
N ARG A 314 9.59 0.07 -7.02
CA ARG A 314 10.29 1.35 -7.19
C ARG A 314 10.32 2.13 -5.88
N ILE A 315 11.47 2.73 -5.57
CA ILE A 315 11.62 3.66 -4.45
C ILE A 315 11.64 5.07 -5.04
N LEU A 316 10.70 5.90 -4.63
CA LEU A 316 10.47 7.22 -5.19
C LEU A 316 10.45 8.28 -4.09
N ASN A 317 10.92 9.50 -4.42
CA ASN A 317 10.83 10.62 -3.49
C ASN A 317 9.51 11.37 -3.70
N THR A 318 8.73 11.52 -2.63
CA THR A 318 7.45 12.25 -2.65
C THR A 318 7.61 13.72 -3.06
N PHE A 319 8.74 14.33 -2.71
CA PHE A 319 8.97 15.77 -2.86
C PHE A 319 9.71 16.15 -4.15
N LYS A 320 10.16 15.15 -4.93
CA LYS A 320 10.84 15.37 -6.22
C LYS A 320 10.01 14.77 -7.34
N ALA A 321 9.34 15.63 -8.10
CA ALA A 321 8.39 15.23 -9.15
C ALA A 321 9.04 14.48 -10.33
N ASP A 322 10.35 14.63 -10.55
CA ASP A 322 11.08 14.20 -11.76
C ASP A 322 11.86 12.90 -11.56
N ASN A 323 11.48 12.06 -10.60
CA ASN A 323 12.11 10.75 -10.41
C ASN A 323 11.45 9.68 -11.31
N GLU A 324 11.59 9.84 -12.63
CA GLU A 324 11.42 8.73 -13.58
C GLU A 324 12.67 7.84 -13.65
#